data_e24bc09946bd1d4ffe42e556de9e1493
#
_entry.id   e24bc09946bd1d4ffe42e556de9e1493
#
_cell.length_a   1.000
_cell.length_b   1.000
_cell.length_c   1.000
_cell.angle_alpha   90.00
_cell.angle_beta   90.00
_cell.angle_gamma   90.00
#
_symmetry.space_group_name_H-M   'P 1'
#
loop_
_entity.id
_entity.type
_entity.pdbx_description
1 polymer ?
#
loop_
_entity_poly.entity_id
_entity_poly.type
_entity_poly.pdbx_seq_one_letter_code
_entity_poly.pdbx_strand_id
1 'polypeptide(L)'
;MSVLTIDTATDREGRDTDPARSWNPIGRILFRFGFLYFGLFCVFYPQMLIDFAGPLQRRLPDDWPRLWMSVSLPMVKWVGHTVFGTDVALHETGSGDQAVFWILVFCLLVIAAAGTVLWTMLDRTRTEYRRLSAWFLLFIRLCLAGQMLGYGFAKAIPTQMPEPALTTLLTPYGDFAPMSVLWSQVGVSPVYESLLGTAEVLGGVLLLLPRTRLAGVLLSLVSMAQVWVLNMTFDVPVKLLSFHLMLLCLVLLVPEAPRLTAFLTGRAAGPPATPQPFRTRRTVRWAAAAQVLLIVWLSAGYVWIGADNWREYGGGSAKSELYGIWTVTDFTRDGQPVPPLLTDESRWRRLVFDQPKMAVVQRMDDELMPLGAQIDTGAHRLVLRGAQATTDLADLGYEQPTPNRLVLNGRLDGHPATITLDQLDLGQLPLRTGRGLHLIQEDANFGKVMG
;
A
#
# COMPACT_ATOMS: atom_id res chain seq x y z
N MET A 1 -58.47 -9.65 55.72
CA MET A 1 -57.86 -8.32 55.53
C MET A 1 -56.52 -8.34 56.17
N SER A 2 -55.46 -8.53 55.37
CA SER A 2 -54.10 -8.48 55.86
C SER A 2 -53.34 -7.62 54.87
N VAL A 3 -52.77 -6.53 55.30
CA VAL A 3 -52.14 -5.46 54.57
C VAL A 3 -50.73 -5.91 54.24
N LEU A 4 -50.39 -5.98 52.96
CA LEU A 4 -49.01 -6.18 52.43
C LEU A 4 -48.27 -4.83 52.49
N THR A 5 -47.34 -4.74 53.41
CA THR A 5 -46.39 -3.65 53.50
C THR A 5 -45.27 -3.91 52.47
N ILE A 6 -45.16 -3.04 51.49
CA ILE A 6 -44.08 -3.03 50.52
C ILE A 6 -42.88 -2.33 51.15
N ASP A 7 -41.84 -3.09 51.43
CA ASP A 7 -40.56 -2.59 51.92
C ASP A 7 -39.70 -2.16 50.71
N THR A 8 -39.67 -0.85 50.43
CA THR A 8 -38.91 -0.22 49.33
C THR A 8 -37.75 0.60 49.87
N ALA A 9 -36.77 -0.02 50.48
CA ALA A 9 -35.51 0.68 50.75
C ALA A 9 -34.41 -0.33 51.16
N THR A 10 -33.72 -0.91 50.25
CA THR A 10 -32.34 -1.39 50.44
C THR A 10 -31.88 -2.16 49.20
N ASP A 11 -31.62 -1.46 48.10
CA ASP A 11 -30.87 -2.06 47.00
C ASP A 11 -30.12 -1.00 46.18
N ARG A 12 -29.42 -0.09 46.86
CA ARG A 12 -28.56 0.91 46.20
C ARG A 12 -27.11 0.97 46.70
N GLU A 13 -26.66 0.09 47.55
CA GLU A 13 -25.29 0.10 48.11
C GLU A 13 -24.48 -1.19 47.83
N GLY A 14 -24.66 -1.83 46.71
CA GLY A 14 -23.96 -3.06 46.37
C GLY A 14 -23.25 -3.05 44.99
N ARG A 15 -22.78 -1.90 44.48
CA ARG A 15 -22.22 -1.85 43.15
C ARG A 15 -20.91 -1.08 43.02
N ASP A 16 -20.00 -1.15 43.95
CA ASP A 16 -18.66 -0.55 43.73
C ASP A 16 -17.54 -1.10 44.63
N THR A 17 -17.42 -2.40 44.82
CA THR A 17 -16.19 -3.00 45.36
C THR A 17 -15.91 -4.33 44.71
N ASP A 18 -15.67 -4.34 43.37
CA ASP A 18 -14.79 -5.34 42.85
C ASP A 18 -13.36 -4.87 43.21
N PRO A 19 -12.60 -5.57 44.07
CA PRO A 19 -11.27 -5.13 44.48
C PRO A 19 -10.43 -5.08 43.23
N ALA A 20 -10.01 -3.86 42.85
CA ALA A 20 -9.24 -3.57 41.64
C ALA A 20 -8.06 -4.55 41.58
N ARG A 21 -8.17 -5.57 40.73
CA ARG A 21 -7.19 -6.61 40.56
C ARG A 21 -5.90 -5.94 40.13
N SER A 22 -4.96 -5.79 41.08
CA SER A 22 -3.64 -5.18 40.80
C SER A 22 -2.94 -5.96 39.69
N TRP A 23 -2.32 -5.24 38.76
CA TRP A 23 -1.58 -5.89 37.70
C TRP A 23 -0.38 -6.65 38.28
N ASN A 24 -0.12 -7.85 37.79
CA ASN A 24 1.07 -8.58 38.19
C ASN A 24 2.33 -7.80 37.73
N PRO A 25 3.50 -8.00 38.39
CA PRO A 25 4.73 -7.28 38.05
C PRO A 25 5.13 -7.41 36.58
N ILE A 26 4.98 -8.59 36.00
CA ILE A 26 5.28 -8.85 34.57
C ILE A 26 4.37 -8.03 33.68
N GLY A 27 3.07 -8.01 33.93
CA GLY A 27 2.11 -7.22 33.16
C GLY A 27 2.40 -5.72 33.19
N ARG A 28 2.89 -5.20 34.32
CA ARG A 28 3.33 -3.79 34.46
C ARG A 28 4.55 -3.50 33.60
N ILE A 29 5.55 -4.38 33.61
CA ILE A 29 6.77 -4.24 32.80
C ILE A 29 6.43 -4.32 31.31
N LEU A 30 5.65 -5.32 30.90
CA LEU A 30 5.21 -5.48 29.51
C LEU A 30 4.39 -4.27 29.03
N PHE A 31 3.53 -3.72 29.87
CA PHE A 31 2.78 -2.51 29.52
C PHE A 31 3.69 -1.30 29.36
N ARG A 32 4.65 -1.07 30.27
CA ARG A 32 5.61 0.04 30.15
C ARG A 32 6.42 -0.05 28.87
N PHE A 33 6.93 -1.25 28.58
CA PHE A 33 7.67 -1.51 27.35
C PHE A 33 6.79 -1.29 26.11
N GLY A 34 5.62 -1.89 26.05
CA GLY A 34 4.69 -1.75 24.93
C GLY A 34 4.24 -0.30 24.72
N PHE A 35 3.97 0.43 25.80
CA PHE A 35 3.63 1.85 25.76
C PHE A 35 4.74 2.69 25.15
N LEU A 36 5.98 2.49 25.59
CA LEU A 36 7.14 3.22 25.07
C LEU A 36 7.44 2.81 23.63
N TYR A 37 7.56 1.52 23.36
CA TYR A 37 7.94 1.04 22.04
C TYR A 37 6.93 1.40 20.94
N PHE A 38 5.69 0.97 21.10
CA PHE A 38 4.65 1.24 20.10
C PHE A 38 4.23 2.71 20.06
N GLY A 39 4.30 3.41 21.21
CA GLY A 39 4.08 4.86 21.24
C GLY A 39 5.15 5.61 20.44
N LEU A 40 6.42 5.30 20.67
CA LEU A 40 7.54 5.88 19.91
C LEU A 40 7.49 5.48 18.43
N PHE A 41 7.18 4.21 18.13
CA PHE A 41 7.02 3.76 16.75
C PHE A 41 5.94 4.57 16.02
N CYS A 42 4.76 4.69 16.59
CA CYS A 42 3.67 5.46 15.98
C CYS A 42 4.03 6.94 15.78
N VAL A 43 4.89 7.53 16.65
CA VAL A 43 5.28 8.94 16.54
C VAL A 43 6.44 9.14 15.57
N PHE A 44 7.46 8.28 15.60
CA PHE A 44 8.70 8.51 14.85
C PHE A 44 8.75 7.82 13.49
N TYR A 45 7.94 6.77 13.26
CA TYR A 45 7.86 6.17 11.93
C TYR A 45 7.03 7.05 11.00
N PRO A 46 7.61 7.58 9.91
CA PRO A 46 7.01 8.71 9.16
C PRO A 46 5.57 8.48 8.70
N GLN A 47 5.27 7.27 8.20
CA GLN A 47 3.97 6.94 7.62
C GLN A 47 2.82 6.87 8.63
N MET A 48 3.10 6.70 9.95
CA MET A 48 2.06 6.44 10.94
C MET A 48 1.13 7.61 11.25
N LEU A 49 1.61 8.84 11.14
CA LEU A 49 0.84 10.03 11.49
C LEU A 49 0.39 10.85 10.28
N ILE A 50 1.01 10.64 9.11
CA ILE A 50 0.70 11.40 7.90
C ILE A 50 -0.77 11.24 7.49
N ASP A 51 -1.35 10.07 7.74
CA ASP A 51 -2.74 9.76 7.41
C ASP A 51 -3.72 10.78 8.01
N PHE A 52 -3.43 11.27 9.23
CA PHE A 52 -4.31 12.24 9.90
C PHE A 52 -4.36 13.60 9.20
N ALA A 53 -3.44 13.89 8.30
CA ALA A 53 -3.53 15.07 7.44
C ALA A 53 -4.71 14.99 6.46
N GLY A 54 -5.23 13.77 6.13
CA GLY A 54 -6.38 13.59 5.25
C GLY A 54 -6.22 14.34 3.92
N PRO A 55 -7.19 15.17 3.49
CA PRO A 55 -7.08 15.95 2.25
C PRO A 55 -5.88 16.91 2.20
N LEU A 56 -5.32 17.30 3.36
CA LEU A 56 -4.16 18.19 3.43
C LEU A 56 -2.85 17.52 3.02
N GLN A 57 -2.80 16.19 2.92
CA GLN A 57 -1.60 15.47 2.43
C GLN A 57 -1.09 16.03 1.10
N ARG A 58 -1.98 16.44 0.20
CA ARG A 58 -1.61 17.03 -1.10
C ARG A 58 -0.88 18.37 -1.03
N ARG A 59 -0.93 19.03 0.11
CA ARG A 59 -0.23 20.31 0.35
C ARG A 59 1.08 20.13 1.08
N LEU A 60 1.41 18.91 1.48
CA LEU A 60 2.68 18.64 2.11
C LEU A 60 3.80 18.69 1.06
N PRO A 61 4.97 19.17 1.42
CA PRO A 61 6.15 19.10 0.55
C PRO A 61 6.48 17.65 0.18
N ASP A 62 7.01 17.38 -1.00
CA ASP A 62 7.38 16.03 -1.43
C ASP A 62 8.45 15.40 -0.52
N ASP A 63 9.30 16.23 0.08
CA ASP A 63 10.35 15.82 1.01
C ASP A 63 9.88 15.69 2.48
N TRP A 64 8.56 15.73 2.77
CA TRP A 64 8.03 15.60 4.13
C TRP A 64 8.55 14.40 4.92
N PRO A 65 8.84 13.21 4.32
CA PRO A 65 9.40 12.09 5.08
C PRO A 65 10.80 12.41 5.61
N ARG A 66 11.60 13.11 4.82
CA ARG A 66 12.94 13.59 5.22
C ARG A 66 12.83 14.61 6.34
N LEU A 67 11.89 15.58 6.22
CA LEU A 67 11.65 16.58 7.27
C LEU A 67 11.21 15.90 8.58
N TRP A 68 10.31 14.91 8.50
CA TRP A 68 9.89 14.17 9.70
C TRP A 68 11.04 13.41 10.34
N MET A 69 11.85 12.75 9.55
CA MET A 69 13.01 12.00 10.03
C MET A 69 14.18 12.89 10.49
N SER A 70 14.21 14.17 10.17
CA SER A 70 15.33 15.07 10.51
C SER A 70 15.66 15.04 12.01
N VAL A 71 14.67 14.85 12.87
CA VAL A 71 14.83 14.74 14.33
C VAL A 71 15.57 13.46 14.75
N SER A 72 15.26 12.33 14.13
CA SER A 72 15.82 11.01 14.48
C SER A 72 17.08 10.66 13.69
N LEU A 73 17.24 11.22 12.50
CA LEU A 73 18.31 10.88 11.55
C LEU A 73 19.73 11.02 12.11
N PRO A 74 20.08 12.07 12.90
CA PRO A 74 21.42 12.15 13.51
C PRO A 74 21.73 10.96 14.42
N MET A 75 20.77 10.56 15.27
CA MET A 75 20.88 9.38 16.14
C MET A 75 21.00 8.10 15.31
N VAL A 76 20.17 7.93 14.28
CA VAL A 76 20.17 6.75 13.41
C VAL A 76 21.50 6.62 12.66
N LYS A 77 22.05 7.72 12.14
CA LYS A 77 23.39 7.75 11.48
C LYS A 77 24.49 7.39 12.46
N TRP A 78 24.47 7.97 13.66
CA TRP A 78 25.47 7.67 14.68
C TRP A 78 25.45 6.19 15.09
N VAL A 79 24.25 5.62 15.33
CA VAL A 79 24.11 4.19 15.65
C VAL A 79 24.51 3.32 14.47
N GLY A 80 24.13 3.68 13.24
CA GLY A 80 24.51 2.99 12.03
C GLY A 80 26.03 2.86 11.91
N HIS A 81 26.72 3.98 12.03
CA HIS A 81 28.20 4.03 11.94
C HIS A 81 28.86 3.30 13.13
N THR A 82 28.45 3.59 14.38
CA THR A 82 29.16 3.15 15.59
C THR A 82 28.85 1.71 15.95
N VAL A 83 27.60 1.25 15.80
CA VAL A 83 27.15 -0.08 16.24
C VAL A 83 27.16 -1.08 15.10
N PHE A 84 26.75 -0.65 13.89
CA PHE A 84 26.61 -1.54 12.74
C PHE A 84 27.74 -1.39 11.70
N GLY A 85 28.63 -0.40 11.88
CA GLY A 85 29.73 -0.15 10.92
C GLY A 85 29.25 0.25 9.52
N THR A 86 28.06 0.85 9.42
CA THR A 86 27.41 1.18 8.14
C THR A 86 26.96 2.63 8.13
N ASP A 87 27.36 3.36 7.09
CA ASP A 87 26.84 4.70 6.85
C ASP A 87 25.46 4.60 6.16
N VAL A 88 24.45 5.14 6.84
CA VAL A 88 23.06 5.06 6.36
C VAL A 88 22.57 6.43 5.89
N ALA A 89 21.82 6.40 4.81
CA ALA A 89 21.12 7.56 4.25
C ALA A 89 19.67 7.19 3.93
N LEU A 90 18.82 8.20 3.92
CA LEU A 90 17.46 8.04 3.38
C LEU A 90 17.51 8.28 1.87
N HIS A 91 17.15 7.26 1.10
CA HIS A 91 17.06 7.32 -0.36
C HIS A 91 15.61 7.44 -0.81
N GLU A 92 15.36 8.22 -1.86
CA GLU A 92 14.02 8.42 -2.44
C GLU A 92 13.65 7.27 -3.42
N THR A 93 13.69 6.05 -2.90
CA THR A 93 13.39 4.83 -3.67
C THR A 93 11.96 4.31 -3.45
N GLY A 94 11.18 4.94 -2.57
CA GLY A 94 9.88 4.43 -2.13
C GLY A 94 9.94 3.22 -1.21
N SER A 95 11.13 2.66 -0.93
CA SER A 95 11.29 1.51 -0.03
C SER A 95 11.15 1.92 1.44
N GLY A 96 10.24 1.27 2.16
CA GLY A 96 10.10 1.36 3.63
C GLY A 96 11.00 0.39 4.40
N ASP A 97 11.83 -0.41 3.71
CA ASP A 97 12.71 -1.42 4.33
C ASP A 97 14.21 -1.07 4.20
N GLN A 98 14.51 0.22 3.94
CA GLN A 98 15.89 0.69 3.91
C GLN A 98 16.57 0.53 5.28
N ALA A 99 17.89 0.36 5.30
CA ALA A 99 18.68 0.21 6.53
C ALA A 99 18.40 1.33 7.56
N VAL A 100 18.14 2.55 7.10
CA VAL A 100 17.78 3.69 7.96
C VAL A 100 16.54 3.42 8.82
N PHE A 101 15.52 2.74 8.29
CA PHE A 101 14.30 2.42 9.05
C PHE A 101 14.53 1.25 10.02
N TRP A 102 15.31 0.25 9.64
CA TRP A 102 15.68 -0.85 10.53
C TRP A 102 16.49 -0.35 11.73
N ILE A 103 17.45 0.54 11.50
CA ILE A 103 18.23 1.14 12.59
C ILE A 103 17.36 2.07 13.44
N LEU A 104 16.42 2.82 12.84
CA LEU A 104 15.45 3.60 13.60
C LEU A 104 14.68 2.70 14.58
N VAL A 105 14.10 1.61 14.08
CA VAL A 105 13.34 0.65 14.92
C VAL A 105 14.22 0.04 16.00
N PHE A 106 15.47 -0.30 15.69
CA PHE A 106 16.43 -0.74 16.70
C PHE A 106 16.67 0.32 17.78
N CYS A 107 16.87 1.59 17.41
CA CYS A 107 17.01 2.68 18.37
C CYS A 107 15.76 2.83 19.25
N LEU A 108 14.56 2.77 18.65
CA LEU A 108 13.30 2.86 19.40
C LEU A 108 13.16 1.69 20.38
N LEU A 109 13.57 0.48 20.00
CA LEU A 109 13.56 -0.70 20.84
C LEU A 109 14.50 -0.53 22.06
N VAL A 110 15.72 -0.06 21.82
CA VAL A 110 16.72 0.19 22.89
C VAL A 110 16.22 1.29 23.84
N ILE A 111 15.69 2.39 23.31
CA ILE A 111 15.13 3.48 24.10
C ILE A 111 13.95 2.98 24.94
N ALA A 112 13.05 2.18 24.35
CA ALA A 112 11.92 1.60 25.06
C ALA A 112 12.35 0.65 26.18
N ALA A 113 13.37 -0.18 25.93
CA ALA A 113 13.92 -1.08 26.93
C ALA A 113 14.57 -0.31 28.11
N ALA A 114 15.46 0.63 27.82
CA ALA A 114 16.10 1.48 28.83
C ALA A 114 15.07 2.33 29.59
N GLY A 115 14.12 2.93 28.89
CA GLY A 115 13.03 3.69 29.48
C GLY A 115 12.12 2.84 30.37
N THR A 116 11.89 1.57 30.01
CA THR A 116 11.12 0.62 30.85
C THR A 116 11.84 0.33 32.15
N VAL A 117 13.16 0.12 32.13
CA VAL A 117 13.97 -0.09 33.33
C VAL A 117 13.91 1.16 34.22
N LEU A 118 14.17 2.33 33.65
CA LEU A 118 14.13 3.61 34.38
C LEU A 118 12.73 3.85 34.99
N TRP A 119 11.68 3.68 34.20
CA TRP A 119 10.29 3.82 34.71
C TRP A 119 10.00 2.84 35.82
N THR A 120 10.49 1.61 35.73
CA THR A 120 10.28 0.60 36.77
C THR A 120 11.01 0.95 38.06
N MET A 121 12.18 1.60 37.98
CA MET A 121 12.92 2.08 39.15
C MET A 121 12.24 3.29 39.80
N LEU A 122 11.70 4.21 39.01
CA LEU A 122 11.10 5.44 39.51
C LEU A 122 9.66 5.26 40.03
N ASP A 123 8.86 4.43 39.38
CA ASP A 123 7.44 4.25 39.71
C ASP A 123 7.19 2.84 40.30
N ARG A 124 7.70 2.63 41.52
CA ARG A 124 7.61 1.34 42.25
C ARG A 124 6.27 1.13 42.91
N THR A 125 5.58 2.22 43.29
CA THR A 125 4.37 2.20 44.14
C THR A 125 3.09 1.97 43.33
N ARG A 126 3.09 2.31 42.04
CA ARG A 126 1.89 2.20 41.22
C ARG A 126 1.58 0.75 40.87
N THR A 127 0.40 0.31 41.18
CA THR A 127 -0.06 -1.08 41.03
C THR A 127 -0.77 -1.31 39.70
N GLU A 128 -1.25 -0.25 39.00
CA GLU A 128 -2.00 -0.35 37.75
C GLU A 128 -1.92 0.92 36.91
N TYR A 129 -2.16 0.78 35.57
CA TYR A 129 -2.13 1.87 34.60
C TYR A 129 -3.44 1.96 33.81
N ARG A 130 -4.61 1.66 34.41
CA ARG A 130 -5.90 1.56 33.67
C ARG A 130 -6.19 2.79 32.82
N ARG A 131 -6.03 4.01 33.35
CA ARG A 131 -6.29 5.24 32.61
C ARG A 131 -5.27 5.46 31.48
N LEU A 132 -4.01 5.22 31.75
CA LEU A 132 -2.95 5.38 30.74
C LEU A 132 -3.09 4.33 29.63
N SER A 133 -3.40 3.08 29.98
CA SER A 133 -3.63 2.03 28.99
C SER A 133 -4.86 2.32 28.11
N ALA A 134 -5.93 2.93 28.67
CA ALA A 134 -7.09 3.31 27.90
C ALA A 134 -6.74 4.35 26.81
N TRP A 135 -5.95 5.37 27.15
CA TRP A 135 -5.49 6.37 26.19
C TRP A 135 -4.50 5.81 25.18
N PHE A 136 -3.57 4.97 25.63
CA PHE A 136 -2.61 4.30 24.77
C PHE A 136 -3.29 3.41 23.74
N LEU A 137 -4.21 2.55 24.15
CA LEU A 137 -4.96 1.68 23.25
C LEU A 137 -5.83 2.48 22.28
N LEU A 138 -6.39 3.62 22.70
CA LEU A 138 -7.09 4.53 21.80
C LEU A 138 -6.11 5.09 20.76
N PHE A 139 -4.96 5.58 21.17
CA PHE A 139 -3.96 6.17 20.28
C PHE A 139 -3.49 5.19 19.19
N ILE A 140 -3.00 4.00 19.60
CA ILE A 140 -2.53 3.00 18.63
C ILE A 140 -3.65 2.48 17.72
N ARG A 141 -4.88 2.42 18.22
CA ARG A 141 -6.07 2.07 17.44
C ARG A 141 -6.36 3.11 16.36
N LEU A 142 -6.23 4.40 16.67
CA LEU A 142 -6.40 5.47 15.69
C LEU A 142 -5.30 5.40 14.61
N CYS A 143 -4.02 5.20 15.01
CA CYS A 143 -2.91 5.03 14.09
C CYS A 143 -3.13 3.83 13.16
N LEU A 144 -3.48 2.67 13.72
CA LEU A 144 -3.79 1.48 12.92
C LEU A 144 -4.94 1.72 11.95
N ALA A 145 -6.02 2.38 12.41
CA ALA A 145 -7.16 2.69 11.55
C ALA A 145 -6.79 3.62 10.40
N GLY A 146 -5.93 4.63 10.63
CA GLY A 146 -5.39 5.49 9.56
C GLY A 146 -4.70 4.68 8.48
N GLN A 147 -3.76 3.81 8.87
CA GLN A 147 -3.03 2.94 7.93
C GLN A 147 -3.97 1.98 7.18
N MET A 148 -4.93 1.35 7.88
CA MET A 148 -5.91 0.46 7.24
C MET A 148 -6.79 1.19 6.22
N LEU A 149 -7.16 2.45 6.49
CA LEU A 149 -7.89 3.28 5.54
C LEU A 149 -7.00 3.68 4.35
N GLY A 150 -5.75 4.11 4.61
CA GLY A 150 -4.83 4.54 3.57
C GLY A 150 -4.53 3.43 2.56
N TYR A 151 -4.03 2.30 3.02
CA TYR A 151 -3.74 1.15 2.16
C TYR A 151 -5.01 0.53 1.57
N GLY A 152 -6.10 0.53 2.34
CA GLY A 152 -7.38 0.03 1.88
C GLY A 152 -7.94 0.85 0.72
N PHE A 153 -7.95 2.18 0.79
CA PHE A 153 -8.42 3.02 -0.31
C PHE A 153 -7.51 2.97 -1.54
N ALA A 154 -6.20 2.82 -1.37
CA ALA A 154 -5.27 2.66 -2.49
C ALA A 154 -5.55 1.41 -3.33
N LYS A 155 -6.18 0.37 -2.73
CA LYS A 155 -6.64 -0.84 -3.41
C LYS A 155 -8.13 -0.79 -3.77
N ALA A 156 -8.99 -0.23 -2.91
CA ALA A 156 -10.43 -0.14 -3.18
C ALA A 156 -10.72 0.73 -4.41
N ILE A 157 -9.92 1.79 -4.60
CA ILE A 157 -9.78 2.50 -5.87
C ILE A 157 -8.52 1.91 -6.51
N PRO A 158 -8.61 1.00 -7.51
CA PRO A 158 -7.48 0.17 -7.92
C PRO A 158 -6.34 1.00 -8.53
N THR A 159 -5.47 1.49 -7.66
CA THR A 159 -4.35 2.38 -7.99
C THR A 159 -3.01 1.87 -7.43
N GLN A 160 -3.04 0.97 -6.45
CA GLN A 160 -1.81 0.41 -5.90
C GLN A 160 -1.17 -0.62 -6.84
N MET A 161 -2.00 -1.44 -7.47
CA MET A 161 -1.59 -2.50 -8.40
C MET A 161 -2.37 -2.35 -9.71
N PRO A 162 -2.09 -1.27 -10.49
CA PRO A 162 -2.86 -0.99 -11.70
C PRO A 162 -2.76 -2.13 -12.72
N GLU A 163 -3.65 -2.12 -13.68
CA GLU A 163 -3.63 -3.08 -14.80
C GLU A 163 -2.23 -3.17 -15.42
N PRO A 164 -1.74 -4.38 -15.76
CA PRO A 164 -0.46 -4.54 -16.42
C PRO A 164 -0.36 -3.68 -17.68
N ALA A 165 0.70 -2.87 -17.76
CA ALA A 165 1.01 -2.06 -18.93
C ALA A 165 1.22 -2.92 -20.18
N LEU A 166 1.09 -2.35 -21.37
CA LEU A 166 1.32 -3.08 -22.61
C LEU A 166 2.73 -3.66 -22.70
N THR A 167 3.71 -2.99 -22.14
CA THR A 167 5.10 -3.47 -22.03
C THR A 167 5.23 -4.69 -21.11
N THR A 168 4.50 -4.71 -20.00
CA THR A 168 4.45 -5.84 -19.08
C THR A 168 3.95 -7.12 -19.79
N LEU A 169 3.01 -6.98 -20.73
CA LEU A 169 2.50 -8.11 -21.52
C LEU A 169 3.53 -8.67 -22.51
N LEU A 170 4.59 -7.92 -22.80
CA LEU A 170 5.70 -8.34 -23.69
C LEU A 170 6.91 -8.86 -22.92
N THR A 171 6.99 -8.61 -21.63
CA THR A 171 8.10 -9.05 -20.79
C THR A 171 8.01 -10.56 -20.55
N PRO A 172 9.07 -11.34 -20.82
CA PRO A 172 9.11 -12.76 -20.48
C PRO A 172 8.90 -12.98 -18.99
N TYR A 173 8.12 -13.99 -18.61
CA TYR A 173 7.83 -14.27 -17.21
C TYR A 173 9.09 -14.51 -16.35
N GLY A 174 10.14 -15.06 -16.93
CA GLY A 174 11.42 -15.27 -16.26
C GLY A 174 12.18 -14.00 -15.87
N ASP A 175 11.83 -12.87 -16.49
CA ASP A 175 12.46 -11.57 -16.22
C ASP A 175 11.69 -10.74 -15.18
N PHE A 176 10.57 -11.26 -14.67
CA PHE A 176 9.82 -10.60 -13.63
C PHE A 176 10.54 -10.69 -12.28
N ALA A 177 10.69 -9.54 -11.61
CA ALA A 177 10.99 -9.55 -10.18
C ALA A 177 9.80 -10.13 -9.39
N PRO A 178 10.01 -10.77 -8.23
CA PRO A 178 8.90 -11.33 -7.44
C PRO A 178 7.79 -10.34 -7.15
N MET A 179 8.12 -9.09 -6.82
CA MET A 179 7.13 -8.02 -6.62
C MET A 179 6.30 -7.78 -7.89
N SER A 180 6.93 -7.79 -9.08
CA SER A 180 6.23 -7.57 -10.35
C SER A 180 5.25 -8.70 -10.66
N VAL A 181 5.55 -9.94 -10.26
CA VAL A 181 4.61 -11.07 -10.35
C VAL A 181 3.37 -10.80 -9.52
N LEU A 182 3.53 -10.41 -8.26
CA LEU A 182 2.41 -10.10 -7.37
C LEU A 182 1.57 -8.93 -7.89
N TRP A 183 2.22 -7.84 -8.33
CA TRP A 183 1.53 -6.67 -8.90
C TRP A 183 0.72 -7.03 -10.13
N SER A 184 1.29 -7.80 -11.05
CA SER A 184 0.59 -8.24 -12.26
C SER A 184 -0.55 -9.19 -11.93
N GLN A 185 -0.36 -10.13 -11.00
CA GLN A 185 -1.41 -11.07 -10.56
C GLN A 185 -2.64 -10.33 -10.02
N VAL A 186 -2.45 -9.33 -9.16
CA VAL A 186 -3.56 -8.57 -8.59
C VAL A 186 -4.13 -7.61 -9.62
N GLY A 187 -3.27 -6.89 -10.37
CA GLY A 187 -3.66 -5.88 -11.35
C GLY A 187 -4.42 -6.44 -12.56
N VAL A 188 -4.28 -7.73 -12.88
CA VAL A 188 -5.10 -8.39 -13.92
C VAL A 188 -6.58 -8.35 -13.54
N SER A 189 -6.93 -8.33 -12.25
CA SER A 189 -8.30 -8.28 -11.78
C SER A 189 -8.55 -7.06 -10.87
N PRO A 190 -8.91 -5.88 -11.41
CA PRO A 190 -9.25 -4.72 -10.61
C PRO A 190 -10.36 -4.97 -9.58
N VAL A 191 -11.27 -5.91 -9.88
CA VAL A 191 -12.32 -6.35 -8.93
C VAL A 191 -11.69 -7.02 -7.71
N TYR A 192 -10.70 -7.89 -7.92
CA TYR A 192 -9.99 -8.56 -6.82
C TYR A 192 -9.22 -7.55 -5.96
N GLU A 193 -8.51 -6.61 -6.58
CA GLU A 193 -7.82 -5.52 -5.87
C GLU A 193 -8.81 -4.70 -5.02
N SER A 194 -9.96 -4.29 -5.63
CA SER A 194 -11.00 -3.53 -4.93
C SER A 194 -11.61 -4.30 -3.75
N LEU A 195 -11.78 -5.62 -3.85
CA LEU A 195 -12.27 -6.45 -2.74
C LEU A 195 -11.28 -6.52 -1.60
N LEU A 196 -9.98 -6.70 -1.89
CA LEU A 196 -8.92 -6.65 -0.88
C LEU A 196 -8.91 -5.29 -0.17
N GLY A 197 -8.94 -4.21 -0.93
CA GLY A 197 -8.99 -2.85 -0.38
C GLY A 197 -10.25 -2.59 0.44
N THR A 198 -11.40 -3.07 0.00
CA THR A 198 -12.66 -2.94 0.74
C THR A 198 -12.60 -3.66 2.09
N ALA A 199 -11.98 -4.83 2.17
CA ALA A 199 -11.78 -5.54 3.44
C ALA A 199 -10.89 -4.73 4.41
N GLU A 200 -9.82 -4.11 3.90
CA GLU A 200 -8.94 -3.24 4.70
C GLU A 200 -9.66 -1.97 5.16
N VAL A 201 -10.38 -1.28 4.26
CA VAL A 201 -11.21 -0.10 4.61
C VAL A 201 -12.24 -0.47 5.66
N LEU A 202 -12.94 -1.59 5.51
CA LEU A 202 -13.90 -2.07 6.49
C LEU A 202 -13.23 -2.31 7.84
N GLY A 203 -12.05 -2.94 7.87
CA GLY A 203 -11.24 -3.10 9.07
C GLY A 203 -10.97 -1.77 9.77
N GLY A 204 -10.50 -0.77 9.02
CA GLY A 204 -10.24 0.59 9.51
C GLY A 204 -11.48 1.30 10.07
N VAL A 205 -12.60 1.21 9.36
CA VAL A 205 -13.89 1.80 9.81
C VAL A 205 -14.37 1.11 11.09
N LEU A 206 -14.36 -0.23 11.14
CA LEU A 206 -14.79 -0.99 12.31
C LEU A 206 -13.90 -0.72 13.53
N LEU A 207 -12.61 -0.47 13.35
CA LEU A 207 -11.70 -0.05 14.41
C LEU A 207 -12.13 1.28 15.05
N LEU A 208 -12.60 2.23 14.26
CA LEU A 208 -13.00 3.55 14.74
C LEU A 208 -14.35 3.53 15.44
N LEU A 209 -15.23 2.60 15.12
CA LEU A 209 -16.55 2.49 15.74
C LEU A 209 -16.48 1.76 17.11
N PRO A 210 -16.97 2.34 18.22
CA PRO A 210 -16.78 1.77 19.56
C PRO A 210 -17.39 0.37 19.76
N ARG A 211 -18.47 0.03 19.06
CA ARG A 211 -19.17 -1.25 19.20
C ARG A 211 -18.55 -2.38 18.39
N THR A 212 -17.87 -2.07 17.28
CA THR A 212 -17.35 -3.04 16.32
C THR A 212 -15.84 -3.17 16.37
N ARG A 213 -15.17 -2.47 17.29
CA ARG A 213 -13.70 -2.42 17.40
C ARG A 213 -13.02 -3.79 17.41
N LEU A 214 -13.59 -4.78 18.11
CA LEU A 214 -13.01 -6.13 18.16
C LEU A 214 -13.04 -6.80 16.78
N ALA A 215 -14.18 -6.70 16.07
CA ALA A 215 -14.28 -7.19 14.70
C ALA A 215 -13.30 -6.45 13.78
N GLY A 216 -13.14 -5.13 13.96
CA GLY A 216 -12.15 -4.33 13.24
C GLY A 216 -10.72 -4.81 13.47
N VAL A 217 -10.33 -5.07 14.74
CA VAL A 217 -8.99 -5.57 15.07
C VAL A 217 -8.76 -6.96 14.44
N LEU A 218 -9.73 -7.86 14.52
CA LEU A 218 -9.62 -9.20 13.95
C LEU A 218 -9.50 -9.17 12.43
N LEU A 219 -10.34 -8.38 11.76
CA LEU A 219 -10.27 -8.22 10.31
C LEU A 219 -8.93 -7.60 9.89
N SER A 220 -8.50 -6.54 10.58
CA SER A 220 -7.20 -5.90 10.32
C SER A 220 -6.03 -6.86 10.57
N LEU A 221 -6.10 -7.71 11.61
CA LEU A 221 -5.06 -8.70 11.88
C LEU A 221 -4.93 -9.71 10.73
N VAL A 222 -6.04 -10.24 10.25
CA VAL A 222 -6.04 -11.19 9.12
C VAL A 222 -5.49 -10.53 7.86
N SER A 223 -5.96 -9.32 7.54
CA SER A 223 -5.47 -8.56 6.38
C SER A 223 -3.97 -8.27 6.49
N MET A 224 -3.49 -7.79 7.64
CA MET A 224 -2.08 -7.46 7.83
C MET A 224 -1.18 -8.68 7.89
N ALA A 225 -1.65 -9.81 8.41
CA ALA A 225 -0.92 -11.07 8.37
C ALA A 225 -0.73 -11.56 6.92
N GLN A 226 -1.80 -11.50 6.10
CA GLN A 226 -1.71 -11.81 4.66
C GLN A 226 -0.73 -10.86 3.95
N VAL A 227 -0.88 -9.55 4.14
CA VAL A 227 0.01 -8.54 3.51
C VAL A 227 1.46 -8.76 3.93
N TRP A 228 1.73 -9.04 5.22
CA TRP A 228 3.09 -9.30 5.68
C TRP A 228 3.68 -10.56 5.04
N VAL A 229 2.93 -11.65 4.94
CA VAL A 229 3.38 -12.88 4.25
C VAL A 229 3.69 -12.60 2.79
N LEU A 230 2.83 -11.87 2.08
CA LEU A 230 3.08 -11.49 0.69
C LEU A 230 4.33 -10.60 0.56
N ASN A 231 4.52 -9.63 1.45
CA ASN A 231 5.70 -8.78 1.45
C ASN A 231 7.00 -9.57 1.68
N MET A 232 6.95 -10.59 2.54
CA MET A 232 8.10 -11.46 2.80
C MET A 232 8.41 -12.41 1.65
N THR A 233 7.38 -12.92 0.97
CA THR A 233 7.53 -13.96 -0.07
C THR A 233 7.72 -13.40 -1.46
N PHE A 234 7.21 -12.21 -1.75
CA PHE A 234 7.34 -11.53 -3.03
C PHE A 234 8.27 -10.32 -3.00
N ASP A 235 9.08 -10.20 -1.96
CA ASP A 235 10.10 -9.16 -1.78
C ASP A 235 9.56 -7.72 -1.90
N VAL A 236 8.35 -7.48 -1.39
CA VAL A 236 7.75 -6.15 -1.37
C VAL A 236 8.39 -5.30 -0.27
N PRO A 237 8.87 -4.07 -0.56
CA PRO A 237 9.72 -3.31 0.35
C PRO A 237 8.94 -2.52 1.43
N VAL A 238 7.97 -3.16 2.10
CA VAL A 238 7.20 -2.64 3.25
C VAL A 238 6.98 -3.71 4.34
N LYS A 239 7.96 -4.61 4.48
CA LYS A 239 7.96 -5.72 5.45
C LYS A 239 7.90 -5.22 6.88
N LEU A 240 8.73 -4.23 7.18
CA LEU A 240 8.86 -3.65 8.52
C LEU A 240 7.55 -3.01 8.99
N LEU A 241 6.91 -2.20 8.16
CA LEU A 241 5.65 -1.54 8.50
C LEU A 241 4.52 -2.55 8.67
N SER A 242 4.31 -3.46 7.71
CA SER A 242 3.24 -4.45 7.78
C SER A 242 3.36 -5.36 9.00
N PHE A 243 4.60 -5.74 9.38
CA PHE A 243 4.85 -6.46 10.62
C PHE A 243 4.41 -5.67 11.86
N HIS A 244 4.75 -4.38 11.93
CA HIS A 244 4.36 -3.55 13.07
C HIS A 244 2.85 -3.30 13.13
N LEU A 245 2.17 -3.15 11.99
CA LEU A 245 0.71 -3.06 11.97
C LEU A 245 0.05 -4.34 12.49
N MET A 246 0.59 -5.51 12.14
CA MET A 246 0.17 -6.78 12.71
C MET A 246 0.41 -6.83 14.23
N LEU A 247 1.57 -6.37 14.71
CA LEU A 247 1.85 -6.29 16.14
C LEU A 247 0.89 -5.33 16.88
N LEU A 248 0.54 -4.18 16.28
CA LEU A 248 -0.47 -3.27 16.85
C LEU A 248 -1.83 -3.95 17.00
N CYS A 249 -2.24 -4.77 16.02
CA CYS A 249 -3.46 -5.60 16.15
C CYS A 249 -3.36 -6.53 17.37
N LEU A 250 -2.23 -7.22 17.54
CA LEU A 250 -2.02 -8.13 18.68
C LEU A 250 -2.06 -7.39 20.01
N VAL A 251 -1.43 -6.21 20.12
CA VAL A 251 -1.48 -5.37 21.33
C VAL A 251 -2.93 -4.95 21.64
N LEU A 252 -3.73 -4.60 20.65
CA LEU A 252 -5.14 -4.27 20.82
C LEU A 252 -6.00 -5.45 21.24
N LEU A 253 -5.58 -6.69 20.94
CA LEU A 253 -6.26 -7.91 21.34
C LEU A 253 -5.92 -8.37 22.77
N VAL A 254 -4.79 -7.93 23.33
CA VAL A 254 -4.36 -8.36 24.69
C VAL A 254 -5.48 -8.25 25.75
N PRO A 255 -6.21 -7.12 25.88
CA PRO A 255 -7.28 -7.00 26.86
C PRO A 255 -8.48 -7.93 26.60
N GLU A 256 -8.72 -8.27 25.33
CA GLU A 256 -9.85 -9.11 24.90
C GLU A 256 -9.49 -10.61 24.83
N ALA A 257 -8.21 -10.96 25.05
CA ALA A 257 -7.73 -12.35 24.93
C ALA A 257 -8.52 -13.34 25.81
N PRO A 258 -8.84 -13.05 27.10
CA PRO A 258 -9.63 -13.98 27.92
C PRO A 258 -11.04 -14.20 27.37
N ARG A 259 -11.65 -13.15 26.81
CA ARG A 259 -12.97 -13.20 26.20
C ARG A 259 -12.97 -14.00 24.90
N LEU A 260 -11.96 -13.79 24.05
CA LEU A 260 -11.78 -14.58 22.82
C LEU A 260 -11.56 -16.06 23.14
N THR A 261 -10.70 -16.35 24.13
CA THR A 261 -10.46 -17.72 24.57
C THR A 261 -11.72 -18.38 25.09
N ALA A 262 -12.51 -17.68 25.92
CA ALA A 262 -13.80 -18.20 26.41
C ALA A 262 -14.76 -18.52 25.24
N PHE A 263 -14.87 -17.60 24.28
CA PHE A 263 -15.71 -17.80 23.07
C PHE A 263 -15.23 -19.02 22.25
N LEU A 264 -13.93 -19.10 21.95
CA LEU A 264 -13.37 -20.20 21.16
C LEU A 264 -13.45 -21.58 21.86
N THR A 265 -13.50 -21.59 23.19
CA THR A 265 -13.64 -22.83 24.00
C THR A 265 -15.10 -23.14 24.37
N GLY A 266 -16.09 -22.45 23.77
CA GLY A 266 -17.50 -22.69 24.05
C GLY A 266 -17.98 -22.24 25.45
N ARG A 267 -17.22 -21.36 26.12
CA ARG A 267 -17.58 -20.79 27.43
C ARG A 267 -18.28 -19.47 27.26
N ALA A 268 -19.07 -19.05 28.27
CA ALA A 268 -19.71 -17.75 28.26
C ALA A 268 -18.66 -16.63 28.21
N ALA A 269 -18.74 -15.80 27.17
CA ALA A 269 -17.87 -14.65 27.01
C ALA A 269 -18.32 -13.52 27.95
N GLY A 270 -17.45 -13.05 28.83
CA GLY A 270 -17.68 -11.92 29.71
C GLY A 270 -17.86 -10.58 28.95
N PRO A 271 -18.15 -9.47 29.67
CA PRO A 271 -18.23 -8.16 29.07
C PRO A 271 -16.91 -7.70 28.46
N PRO A 272 -16.90 -6.68 27.56
CA PRO A 272 -15.69 -6.14 26.97
C PRO A 272 -14.69 -5.68 28.02
N ALA A 273 -13.44 -6.20 27.96
CA ALA A 273 -12.42 -5.94 28.96
C ALA A 273 -11.53 -4.72 28.63
N THR A 274 -11.60 -4.20 27.40
CA THR A 274 -10.78 -3.05 26.98
C THR A 274 -11.13 -1.80 27.79
N PRO A 275 -10.15 -1.17 28.47
CA PRO A 275 -10.39 0.05 29.25
C PRO A 275 -10.91 1.19 28.37
N GLN A 276 -11.83 2.00 28.92
CA GLN A 276 -12.41 3.15 28.23
C GLN A 276 -11.85 4.45 28.83
N PRO A 277 -11.34 5.39 28.01
CA PRO A 277 -10.85 6.68 28.50
C PRO A 277 -11.98 7.63 28.92
N PHE A 278 -13.18 7.44 28.37
CA PHE A 278 -14.35 8.30 28.61
C PHE A 278 -15.34 7.63 29.56
N ARG A 279 -15.78 8.37 30.60
CA ARG A 279 -16.63 7.81 31.68
C ARG A 279 -18.09 8.29 31.63
N THR A 280 -18.33 9.53 31.15
CA THR A 280 -19.68 10.09 31.13
C THR A 280 -20.37 9.82 29.78
N ARG A 281 -21.69 9.67 29.79
CA ARG A 281 -22.48 9.50 28.55
C ARG A 281 -22.22 10.62 27.53
N ARG A 282 -22.01 11.85 28.03
CA ARG A 282 -21.74 13.02 27.17
C ARG A 282 -20.38 12.89 26.49
N THR A 283 -19.29 12.58 27.23
CA THR A 283 -17.95 12.41 26.67
C THR A 283 -17.86 11.23 25.72
N VAL A 284 -18.54 10.12 26.00
CA VAL A 284 -18.63 8.96 25.11
C VAL A 284 -19.30 9.33 23.78
N ARG A 285 -20.40 10.10 23.81
CA ARG A 285 -21.09 10.56 22.59
C ARG A 285 -20.21 11.50 21.77
N TRP A 286 -19.53 12.47 22.40
CA TRP A 286 -18.62 13.37 21.71
C TRP A 286 -17.41 12.62 21.11
N ALA A 287 -16.85 11.67 21.84
CA ALA A 287 -15.76 10.83 21.32
C ALA A 287 -16.22 9.99 20.12
N ALA A 288 -17.43 9.42 20.16
CA ALA A 288 -17.98 8.69 19.02
C ALA A 288 -18.21 9.61 17.81
N ALA A 289 -18.76 10.81 18.03
CA ALA A 289 -18.93 11.80 16.97
C ALA A 289 -17.58 12.22 16.35
N ALA A 290 -16.56 12.46 17.19
CA ALA A 290 -15.21 12.79 16.71
C ALA A 290 -14.61 11.65 15.89
N GLN A 291 -14.80 10.39 16.28
CA GLN A 291 -14.35 9.24 15.51
C GLN A 291 -15.07 9.11 14.15
N VAL A 292 -16.38 9.36 14.11
CA VAL A 292 -17.13 9.40 12.84
C VAL A 292 -16.62 10.53 11.94
N LEU A 293 -16.42 11.73 12.50
CA LEU A 293 -15.83 12.84 11.74
C LEU A 293 -14.42 12.50 11.22
N LEU A 294 -13.63 11.79 12.01
CA LEU A 294 -12.31 11.32 11.59
C LEU A 294 -12.41 10.32 10.41
N ILE A 295 -13.37 9.37 10.47
CA ILE A 295 -13.63 8.45 9.34
C ILE A 295 -13.92 9.26 8.07
N VAL A 296 -14.85 10.22 8.16
CA VAL A 296 -15.24 11.04 7.00
C VAL A 296 -14.04 11.85 6.48
N TRP A 297 -13.27 12.47 7.37
CA TRP A 297 -12.09 13.27 7.02
C TRP A 297 -11.03 12.44 6.31
N LEU A 298 -10.65 11.29 6.86
CA LEU A 298 -9.65 10.40 6.28
C LEU A 298 -10.15 9.83 4.94
N SER A 299 -11.39 9.33 4.91
CA SER A 299 -11.98 8.75 3.69
C SER A 299 -12.09 9.79 2.57
N ALA A 300 -12.49 11.03 2.87
CA ALA A 300 -12.55 12.09 1.87
C ALA A 300 -11.16 12.39 1.28
N GLY A 301 -10.12 12.42 2.12
CA GLY A 301 -8.73 12.59 1.66
C GLY A 301 -8.30 11.46 0.74
N TYR A 302 -8.50 10.22 1.14
CA TYR A 302 -8.09 9.06 0.36
C TYR A 302 -8.89 8.86 -0.92
N VAL A 303 -10.20 9.12 -0.89
CA VAL A 303 -11.02 9.10 -2.11
C VAL A 303 -10.55 10.16 -3.10
N TRP A 304 -10.21 11.34 -2.61
CA TRP A 304 -9.68 12.40 -3.49
C TRP A 304 -8.33 12.02 -4.10
N ILE A 305 -7.36 11.62 -3.26
CA ILE A 305 -6.03 11.18 -3.72
C ILE A 305 -6.18 9.99 -4.67
N GLY A 306 -6.99 8.99 -4.31
CA GLY A 306 -7.21 7.82 -5.15
C GLY A 306 -7.88 8.15 -6.47
N ALA A 307 -8.82 9.10 -6.51
CA ALA A 307 -9.45 9.53 -7.76
C ALA A 307 -8.46 10.22 -8.71
N ASP A 308 -7.51 11.00 -8.17
CA ASP A 308 -6.47 11.62 -8.99
C ASP A 308 -5.46 10.59 -9.49
N ASN A 309 -4.98 9.71 -8.61
CA ASN A 309 -4.08 8.61 -8.98
C ASN A 309 -4.71 7.69 -10.05
N TRP A 310 -6.03 7.42 -9.92
CA TRP A 310 -6.75 6.61 -10.89
C TRP A 310 -6.77 7.26 -12.29
N ARG A 311 -6.87 8.61 -12.36
CA ARG A 311 -6.80 9.36 -13.61
C ARG A 311 -5.39 9.52 -14.15
N GLU A 312 -4.38 9.57 -13.27
CA GLU A 312 -2.99 9.82 -13.65
C GLU A 312 -2.31 8.55 -14.18
N TYR A 313 -2.41 7.44 -13.46
CA TYR A 313 -1.74 6.18 -13.79
C TYR A 313 -2.59 4.91 -13.57
N GLY A 314 -3.80 5.03 -13.05
CA GLY A 314 -4.73 3.92 -12.91
C GLY A 314 -5.55 3.66 -14.18
N GLY A 315 -6.64 2.91 -14.03
CA GLY A 315 -7.51 2.52 -15.16
C GLY A 315 -8.18 3.66 -15.91
N GLY A 316 -8.22 4.88 -15.33
CA GLY A 316 -8.72 6.11 -15.97
C GLY A 316 -7.63 6.96 -16.61
N SER A 317 -6.39 6.51 -16.68
CA SER A 317 -5.30 7.27 -17.29
C SER A 317 -5.52 7.46 -18.80
N ALA A 318 -5.09 8.63 -19.28
CA ALA A 318 -5.15 8.92 -20.71
C ALA A 318 -4.26 7.93 -21.49
N LYS A 319 -4.78 7.45 -22.61
CA LYS A 319 -4.04 6.61 -23.54
C LYS A 319 -3.36 7.47 -24.60
N SER A 320 -2.25 6.95 -25.16
CA SER A 320 -1.60 7.57 -26.32
C SER A 320 -2.55 7.61 -27.52
N GLU A 321 -2.36 8.57 -28.39
CA GLU A 321 -3.11 8.71 -29.65
C GLU A 321 -2.92 7.50 -30.57
N LEU A 322 -1.74 6.88 -30.55
CA LEU A 322 -1.41 5.65 -31.28
C LEU A 322 -1.45 4.40 -30.36
N TYR A 323 -2.29 4.42 -29.31
CA TYR A 323 -2.36 3.36 -28.31
C TYR A 323 -2.38 1.96 -28.92
N GLY A 324 -1.45 1.11 -28.49
CA GLY A 324 -1.36 -0.28 -28.90
C GLY A 324 0.08 -0.82 -28.95
N ILE A 325 0.17 -2.09 -29.30
CA ILE A 325 1.42 -2.79 -29.60
C ILE A 325 1.48 -2.93 -31.11
N TRP A 326 2.49 -2.33 -31.74
CA TRP A 326 2.68 -2.31 -33.17
C TRP A 326 3.86 -3.20 -33.53
N THR A 327 3.63 -4.28 -34.26
CA THR A 327 4.67 -5.22 -34.69
C THR A 327 5.22 -4.78 -36.04
N VAL A 328 6.54 -4.66 -36.14
CA VAL A 328 7.21 -4.29 -37.38
C VAL A 328 7.17 -5.45 -38.37
N THR A 329 6.54 -5.21 -39.53
CA THR A 329 6.47 -6.17 -40.64
C THR A 329 7.58 -5.91 -41.66
N ASP A 330 7.77 -4.63 -42.04
CA ASP A 330 8.82 -4.23 -42.98
C ASP A 330 9.67 -3.12 -42.39
N PHE A 331 10.97 -3.19 -42.60
CA PHE A 331 11.93 -2.21 -42.12
C PHE A 331 12.99 -1.97 -43.19
N THR A 332 13.09 -0.73 -43.67
CA THR A 332 14.14 -0.31 -44.60
C THR A 332 14.96 0.81 -44.00
N ARG A 333 16.25 0.81 -44.19
CA ARG A 333 17.19 1.86 -43.78
C ARG A 333 18.15 2.16 -44.96
N ASP A 334 18.33 3.43 -45.26
CA ASP A 334 19.10 3.88 -46.42
C ASP A 334 18.65 3.22 -47.73
N GLY A 335 17.35 2.96 -47.87
CA GLY A 335 16.76 2.30 -49.04
C GLY A 335 17.00 0.80 -49.15
N GLN A 336 17.64 0.20 -48.15
CA GLN A 336 17.92 -1.25 -48.11
C GLN A 336 17.04 -1.93 -47.06
N PRO A 337 16.47 -3.12 -47.36
CA PRO A 337 15.69 -3.87 -46.39
C PRO A 337 16.58 -4.40 -45.27
N VAL A 338 16.14 -4.23 -44.02
CA VAL A 338 16.83 -4.75 -42.83
C VAL A 338 16.11 -6.01 -42.37
N PRO A 339 16.69 -7.20 -42.51
CA PRO A 339 16.05 -8.46 -42.13
C PRO A 339 15.90 -8.59 -40.62
N PRO A 340 14.89 -9.37 -40.11
CA PRO A 340 14.64 -9.53 -38.68
C PRO A 340 15.63 -10.50 -38.01
N LEU A 341 16.87 -10.07 -37.83
CA LEU A 341 17.91 -10.84 -37.17
C LEU A 341 18.00 -10.51 -35.70
N LEU A 342 18.09 -11.51 -34.82
CA LEU A 342 18.25 -11.34 -33.38
C LEU A 342 19.52 -10.60 -32.97
N THR A 343 20.51 -10.59 -33.84
CA THR A 343 21.82 -9.92 -33.66
C THR A 343 21.83 -8.46 -34.13
N ASP A 344 20.72 -7.98 -34.70
CA ASP A 344 20.62 -6.60 -35.18
C ASP A 344 20.08 -5.70 -34.10
N GLU A 345 20.93 -4.92 -33.46
CA GLU A 345 20.58 -3.98 -32.41
C GLU A 345 19.83 -2.74 -32.94
N SER A 346 19.90 -2.46 -34.24
CA SER A 346 19.29 -1.27 -34.84
C SER A 346 17.83 -1.47 -35.27
N ARG A 347 17.45 -2.74 -35.56
CA ARG A 347 16.10 -3.08 -36.01
C ARG A 347 15.12 -3.18 -34.86
N TRP A 348 13.97 -2.55 -35.03
CA TRP A 348 12.87 -2.67 -34.11
C TRP A 348 12.06 -3.94 -34.40
N ARG A 349 11.63 -4.60 -33.30
CA ARG A 349 10.67 -5.72 -33.34
C ARG A 349 9.25 -5.21 -33.17
N ARG A 350 9.06 -4.35 -32.16
CA ARG A 350 7.76 -3.72 -31.86
C ARG A 350 7.95 -2.29 -31.41
N LEU A 351 6.90 -1.51 -31.61
CA LEU A 351 6.75 -0.16 -31.08
C LEU A 351 5.47 -0.14 -30.23
N VAL A 352 5.56 0.30 -28.99
CA VAL A 352 4.46 0.27 -28.01
C VAL A 352 4.13 1.68 -27.60
N PHE A 353 2.85 2.04 -27.72
CA PHE A 353 2.30 3.29 -27.22
C PHE A 353 1.24 2.97 -26.16
N ASP A 354 1.53 3.22 -24.90
CA ASP A 354 0.63 2.97 -23.78
C ASP A 354 0.10 4.31 -23.23
N GLN A 355 0.98 5.11 -22.67
CA GLN A 355 0.69 6.41 -22.08
C GLN A 355 1.04 7.56 -23.04
N PRO A 356 0.41 8.75 -22.89
CA PRO A 356 0.80 9.94 -23.64
C PRO A 356 2.27 10.30 -23.40
N LYS A 357 2.92 10.83 -24.43
CA LYS A 357 4.31 11.30 -24.40
C LYS A 357 5.36 10.22 -24.15
N MET A 358 4.98 8.96 -24.15
CA MET A 358 5.88 7.82 -23.99
C MET A 358 5.67 6.80 -25.12
N ALA A 359 6.76 6.25 -25.59
CA ALA A 359 6.79 5.07 -26.44
C ALA A 359 7.84 4.09 -25.91
N VAL A 360 7.67 2.82 -26.20
CA VAL A 360 8.70 1.81 -25.89
C VAL A 360 9.00 1.03 -27.16
N VAL A 361 10.26 0.99 -27.52
CA VAL A 361 10.77 0.13 -28.60
C VAL A 361 11.19 -1.19 -28.00
N GLN A 362 10.66 -2.30 -28.52
CA GLN A 362 11.20 -3.62 -28.29
C GLN A 362 12.18 -3.93 -29.41
N ARG A 363 13.41 -4.22 -29.04
CA ARG A 363 14.48 -4.66 -29.96
C ARG A 363 14.30 -6.12 -30.37
N MET A 364 15.15 -6.57 -31.26
CA MET A 364 15.12 -7.96 -31.75
C MET A 364 15.50 -9.01 -30.69
N ASP A 365 16.31 -8.63 -29.70
CA ASP A 365 16.71 -9.43 -28.54
C ASP A 365 15.69 -9.38 -27.37
N ASP A 366 14.52 -8.80 -27.61
CA ASP A 366 13.45 -8.56 -26.64
C ASP A 366 13.71 -7.46 -25.60
N GLU A 367 14.86 -6.77 -25.67
CA GLU A 367 15.11 -5.61 -24.79
C GLU A 367 14.07 -4.51 -25.03
N LEU A 368 13.51 -3.97 -23.94
CA LEU A 368 12.52 -2.88 -23.94
C LEU A 368 13.22 -1.54 -23.67
N MET A 369 13.22 -0.66 -24.66
CA MET A 369 13.85 0.66 -24.60
C MET A 369 12.78 1.76 -24.45
N PRO A 370 12.63 2.37 -23.26
CA PRO A 370 11.69 3.49 -23.08
C PRO A 370 12.20 4.77 -23.73
N LEU A 371 11.32 5.47 -24.43
CA LEU A 371 11.57 6.71 -25.14
C LEU A 371 10.49 7.75 -24.81
N GLY A 372 10.88 9.01 -24.76
CA GLY A 372 9.92 10.11 -24.85
C GLY A 372 9.33 10.15 -26.26
N ALA A 373 8.02 10.30 -26.37
CA ALA A 373 7.31 10.40 -27.64
C ALA A 373 6.55 11.71 -27.72
N GLN A 374 6.73 12.43 -28.82
CA GLN A 374 5.91 13.57 -29.17
C GLN A 374 5.14 13.24 -30.45
N ILE A 375 3.82 13.13 -30.34
CA ILE A 375 2.92 12.82 -31.44
C ILE A 375 2.16 14.09 -31.80
N ASP A 376 2.33 14.54 -33.03
CA ASP A 376 1.53 15.64 -33.62
C ASP A 376 0.54 15.02 -34.60
N THR A 377 -0.71 14.94 -34.18
CA THR A 377 -1.79 14.36 -35.00
C THR A 377 -2.19 15.28 -36.19
N GLY A 378 -1.95 16.58 -36.07
CA GLY A 378 -2.25 17.55 -37.16
C GLY A 378 -1.21 17.51 -38.28
N ALA A 379 0.08 17.39 -37.89
CA ALA A 379 1.19 17.27 -38.82
C ALA A 379 1.52 15.82 -39.21
N HIS A 380 0.86 14.85 -38.63
CA HIS A 380 1.18 13.40 -38.74
C HIS A 380 2.65 13.12 -38.52
N ARG A 381 3.21 13.64 -37.41
CA ARG A 381 4.64 13.56 -37.08
C ARG A 381 4.84 12.88 -35.72
N LEU A 382 5.81 11.98 -35.66
CA LEU A 382 6.26 11.29 -34.49
C LEU A 382 7.74 11.60 -34.23
N VAL A 383 8.05 12.18 -33.09
CA VAL A 383 9.44 12.40 -32.64
C VAL A 383 9.71 11.53 -31.41
N LEU A 384 10.78 10.75 -31.48
CA LEU A 384 11.21 9.89 -30.36
C LEU A 384 12.56 10.36 -29.83
N ARG A 385 12.69 10.38 -28.48
CA ARG A 385 13.92 10.81 -27.77
C ARG A 385 14.30 9.83 -26.69
N GLY A 386 15.59 9.56 -26.55
CA GLY A 386 16.11 8.86 -25.38
C GLY A 386 15.91 9.68 -24.10
N ALA A 387 15.74 9.04 -22.95
CA ALA A 387 15.45 9.68 -21.67
C ALA A 387 16.46 10.77 -21.24
N GLN A 388 17.72 10.67 -21.68
CA GLN A 388 18.79 11.63 -21.37
C GLN A 388 19.41 12.28 -22.63
N ALA A 389 18.83 12.01 -23.82
CA ALA A 389 19.38 12.50 -25.08
C ALA A 389 18.94 13.94 -25.37
N THR A 390 19.89 14.77 -25.81
CA THR A 390 19.64 16.12 -26.28
C THR A 390 19.20 16.15 -27.76
N THR A 391 19.39 15.04 -28.48
CA THR A 391 19.06 14.87 -29.90
C THR A 391 17.92 13.88 -30.08
N ASP A 392 17.13 14.09 -31.13
CA ASP A 392 16.06 13.17 -31.49
C ASP A 392 16.66 11.87 -32.03
N LEU A 393 16.22 10.73 -31.46
CA LEU A 393 16.53 9.40 -31.99
C LEU A 393 15.81 9.17 -33.33
N ALA A 394 14.54 9.59 -33.40
CA ALA A 394 13.73 9.45 -34.59
C ALA A 394 12.87 10.70 -34.82
N ASP A 395 12.77 11.10 -36.09
CA ASP A 395 11.87 12.15 -36.60
C ASP A 395 11.17 11.59 -37.82
N LEU A 396 9.92 11.15 -37.62
CA LEU A 396 9.19 10.34 -38.56
C LEU A 396 7.81 10.98 -38.86
N GLY A 397 7.50 11.11 -40.13
CA GLY A 397 6.11 11.26 -40.55
C GLY A 397 5.40 9.91 -40.38
N TYR A 398 4.10 9.93 -40.03
CA TYR A 398 3.33 8.70 -39.97
C TYR A 398 2.06 8.77 -40.81
N GLU A 399 1.72 7.65 -41.43
CA GLU A 399 0.45 7.43 -42.13
C GLU A 399 -0.23 6.20 -41.54
N GLN A 400 -1.55 6.25 -41.46
CA GLN A 400 -2.36 5.13 -40.98
C GLN A 400 -3.36 4.70 -42.06
N PRO A 401 -2.88 3.92 -43.05
CA PRO A 401 -3.70 3.51 -44.21
C PRO A 401 -4.95 2.72 -43.80
N THR A 402 -4.84 1.95 -42.71
CA THR A 402 -5.95 1.25 -42.07
C THR A 402 -5.84 1.41 -40.56
N PRO A 403 -6.91 1.23 -39.78
CA PRO A 403 -6.86 1.34 -38.30
C PRO A 403 -5.78 0.48 -37.66
N ASN A 404 -5.41 -0.63 -38.30
CA ASN A 404 -4.45 -1.61 -37.75
C ASN A 404 -3.08 -1.59 -38.43
N ARG A 405 -2.83 -0.62 -39.34
CA ARG A 405 -1.54 -0.49 -40.06
C ARG A 405 -0.98 0.92 -39.94
N LEU A 406 0.27 1.01 -39.52
CA LEU A 406 1.01 2.26 -39.34
C LEU A 406 2.25 2.22 -40.24
N VAL A 407 2.48 3.26 -41.01
CA VAL A 407 3.67 3.43 -41.86
C VAL A 407 4.42 4.66 -41.38
N LEU A 408 5.67 4.49 -41.00
CA LEU A 408 6.57 5.55 -40.53
C LEU A 408 7.61 5.84 -41.59
N ASN A 409 7.77 7.10 -41.99
CA ASN A 409 8.74 7.54 -42.97
C ASN A 409 9.51 8.75 -42.44
N GLY A 410 10.84 8.73 -42.50
CA GLY A 410 11.65 9.86 -42.07
C GLY A 410 13.08 9.48 -41.72
N ARG A 411 13.58 10.00 -40.63
CA ARG A 411 14.92 9.73 -40.15
C ARG A 411 14.92 8.98 -38.81
N LEU A 412 15.69 7.91 -38.76
CA LEU A 412 15.98 7.15 -37.55
C LEU A 412 17.50 7.14 -37.35
N ASP A 413 17.96 7.68 -36.22
CA ASP A 413 19.39 7.79 -35.90
C ASP A 413 20.20 8.48 -37.03
N GLY A 414 19.61 9.53 -37.61
CA GLY A 414 20.19 10.30 -38.72
C GLY A 414 20.09 9.66 -40.11
N HIS A 415 19.64 8.40 -40.22
CA HIS A 415 19.49 7.66 -41.45
C HIS A 415 18.05 7.68 -41.99
N PRO A 416 17.82 7.80 -43.30
CA PRO A 416 16.50 7.61 -43.88
C PRO A 416 15.96 6.21 -43.56
N ALA A 417 14.71 6.17 -43.04
CA ALA A 417 14.08 4.90 -42.68
C ALA A 417 12.61 4.89 -43.06
N THR A 418 12.11 3.74 -43.48
CA THR A 418 10.69 3.43 -43.64
C THR A 418 10.36 2.18 -42.90
N ILE A 419 9.34 2.27 -42.02
CA ILE A 419 8.93 1.18 -41.13
C ILE A 419 7.42 0.96 -41.28
N THR A 420 7.03 -0.25 -41.65
CA THR A 420 5.63 -0.67 -41.69
C THR A 420 5.33 -1.54 -40.47
N LEU A 421 4.22 -1.24 -39.79
CA LEU A 421 3.84 -1.92 -38.59
C LEU A 421 2.37 -2.32 -38.66
N ASP A 422 2.05 -3.51 -38.16
CA ASP A 422 0.70 -3.98 -37.96
C ASP A 422 0.38 -4.04 -36.45
N GLN A 423 -0.82 -3.57 -36.08
CA GLN A 423 -1.25 -3.55 -34.69
C GLN A 423 -1.57 -4.97 -34.22
N LEU A 424 -0.99 -5.36 -33.10
CA LEU A 424 -1.34 -6.60 -32.42
C LEU A 424 -2.75 -6.47 -31.84
N ASP A 425 -3.61 -7.44 -32.18
CA ASP A 425 -4.92 -7.54 -31.55
C ASP A 425 -4.80 -7.88 -30.07
N LEU A 426 -5.00 -6.89 -29.21
CA LEU A 426 -4.95 -7.05 -27.75
C LEU A 426 -6.04 -8.01 -27.23
N GLY A 427 -7.11 -8.24 -28.01
CA GLY A 427 -8.15 -9.21 -27.68
C GLY A 427 -7.68 -10.67 -27.79
N GLN A 428 -6.54 -10.92 -28.45
CA GLN A 428 -5.93 -12.25 -28.48
C GLN A 428 -5.03 -12.57 -27.28
N LEU A 429 -4.80 -11.59 -26.40
CA LEU A 429 -3.99 -11.77 -25.20
C LEU A 429 -4.87 -12.28 -24.03
N PRO A 430 -4.69 -13.54 -23.54
CA PRO A 430 -5.55 -14.13 -22.52
C PRO A 430 -5.66 -13.29 -21.24
N LEU A 431 -4.57 -12.64 -20.82
CA LEU A 431 -4.56 -11.77 -19.65
C LEU A 431 -5.43 -10.50 -19.81
N ARG A 432 -5.83 -10.15 -21.03
CA ARG A 432 -6.72 -9.02 -21.30
C ARG A 432 -8.17 -9.41 -21.49
N THR A 433 -8.44 -10.61 -21.96
CA THR A 433 -9.79 -11.10 -22.28
C THR A 433 -10.46 -11.86 -21.15
N GLY A 434 -9.68 -12.54 -20.30
CA GLY A 434 -10.19 -13.33 -19.18
C GLY A 434 -10.56 -12.54 -17.91
N ARG A 435 -10.79 -11.20 -18.04
CA ARG A 435 -11.07 -10.32 -16.90
C ARG A 435 -12.56 -10.38 -16.51
N GLY A 436 -12.82 -10.34 -15.21
CA GLY A 436 -14.16 -10.28 -14.65
C GLY A 436 -14.50 -11.48 -13.77
N LEU A 437 -15.76 -11.52 -13.32
CA LEU A 437 -16.30 -12.62 -12.52
C LEU A 437 -17.00 -13.60 -13.44
N HIS A 438 -16.42 -14.79 -13.61
CA HIS A 438 -17.00 -15.87 -14.39
C HIS A 438 -17.45 -16.98 -13.44
N LEU A 439 -18.74 -17.33 -13.48
CA LEU A 439 -19.31 -18.43 -12.68
C LEU A 439 -19.16 -19.79 -13.36
N ILE A 440 -19.13 -19.80 -14.69
CA ILE A 440 -19.04 -21.02 -15.49
C ILE A 440 -17.72 -20.97 -16.24
N GLN A 441 -16.93 -22.02 -16.09
CA GLN A 441 -15.70 -22.26 -16.84
C GLN A 441 -15.67 -23.74 -17.24
N GLU A 442 -15.92 -24.01 -18.51
CA GLU A 442 -16.05 -25.35 -19.06
C GLU A 442 -14.70 -26.06 -19.05
N ASP A 443 -13.60 -25.36 -19.35
CA ASP A 443 -12.28 -25.95 -19.47
C ASP A 443 -11.24 -25.26 -18.55
N ALA A 444 -10.28 -26.04 -18.03
CA ALA A 444 -9.11 -25.50 -17.36
C ALA A 444 -8.16 -24.89 -18.40
N ASN A 445 -8.17 -23.56 -18.51
CA ASN A 445 -7.37 -22.86 -19.51
C ASN A 445 -6.04 -22.38 -18.91
N PHE A 446 -4.95 -23.06 -19.22
CA PHE A 446 -3.58 -22.66 -18.86
C PHE A 446 -2.90 -21.84 -19.96
N GLY A 447 -3.61 -21.42 -21.00
CA GLY A 447 -3.06 -20.71 -22.15
C GLY A 447 -2.10 -21.57 -22.98
N LYS A 448 -1.20 -20.92 -23.72
CA LYS A 448 -0.25 -21.61 -24.61
C LYS A 448 0.90 -22.32 -23.88
N VAL A 449 1.03 -22.15 -22.56
CA VAL A 449 2.17 -22.67 -21.78
C VAL A 449 2.07 -24.16 -21.50
N MET A 450 0.85 -24.71 -21.47
CA MET A 450 0.57 -26.11 -21.12
C MET A 450 -0.34 -26.80 -22.14
N GLY A 451 -0.53 -26.19 -23.30
CA GLY A 451 -1.32 -26.75 -24.40
C GLY A 451 -0.45 -27.38 -25.48
#